data_8f5db9a33bf7566a0c76a5fe0ac484b2
#
_entry.id   8f5db9a33bf7566a0c76a5fe0ac484b2
#
_cell.length_a   1.000
_cell.length_b   1.000
_cell.length_c   1.000
_cell.angle_alpha   90.00
_cell.angle_beta   90.00
_cell.angle_gamma   90.00
#
_symmetry.space_group_name_H-M   'P 1'
#
loop_
_entity.id
_entity.type
_entity.pdbx_description
1 polymer ?
#
loop_
_entity_poly.entity_id
_entity_poly.type
_entity_poly.pdbx_seq_one_letter_code
_entity_poly.pdbx_strand_id
1 'polypeptide(L)'
;MAKKTKKWAATWKENDFLIINRNLGALVLEVKGGDIEYTGTVFHQINTQTEEVSVLDPKKKKDPLSQAIDGAYHYRRVFEKITKATETRMALDDRFPVEVAVWFPGCKIGEKMKKFPLAYREAEQAVLDLSSFDKGAQAIYDIFDFYGSREKVDITDDEFNKILEAIASDFELITAPAVKKDELDHAFLKLTQEQTGLLDYISEQRFATIQGVAGTGKTLIAKEAAKNFGEEGRKVLFLCFNKFLYVDLKKKYPYTNVTYYNIHSLISVYSNNTEDLSDASKRAEILERISWDDLDFDDVIIDEAQDFHDREIVYFKEYAELKDGRFLVFFDKNQVVQTENVPEWVEKSECRLLLTKNCRNTYEIALTAYNVIDVELNQKIQMMNGEKTSLAFVKGDPMGKLVKLLRMLTGGKYGYDYSDIVILTLKTESESIMNNISKISGIPITREKSNSSILFTTAKKFKGLESRVIIIVDIDESSFNDEKEKRNFYVACSRATQYLSLIVEGDDQKIKSIADVIGGPNFAPKGKIAMKTQATPLRLD
;
A
#
# COMPACT_ATOMS: atom_id res chain seq x y z
N MET A 1 -54.00 16.41 -8.26
CA MET A 1 -53.90 14.93 -8.17
C MET A 1 -52.42 14.56 -8.19
N ALA A 2 -51.84 14.32 -7.03
CA ALA A 2 -50.42 13.95 -6.89
C ALA A 2 -50.28 12.44 -7.10
N LYS A 3 -49.54 12.02 -8.13
CA LYS A 3 -49.16 10.62 -8.32
C LYS A 3 -48.20 10.20 -7.19
N LYS A 4 -48.69 9.33 -6.31
CA LYS A 4 -47.84 8.61 -5.36
C LYS A 4 -46.87 7.73 -6.15
N THR A 5 -45.60 8.12 -6.20
CA THR A 5 -44.49 7.24 -6.60
C THR A 5 -44.41 6.12 -5.57
N LYS A 6 -44.73 4.88 -6.00
CA LYS A 6 -44.45 3.69 -5.22
C LYS A 6 -42.94 3.65 -4.96
N LYS A 7 -42.50 3.89 -3.73
CA LYS A 7 -41.18 3.54 -3.26
C LYS A 7 -41.07 2.03 -3.39
N TRP A 8 -40.22 1.56 -4.28
CA TRP A 8 -39.72 0.20 -4.26
C TRP A 8 -38.84 0.08 -3.02
N ALA A 9 -39.41 -0.42 -1.93
CA ALA A 9 -38.60 -0.96 -0.84
C ALA A 9 -38.07 -2.30 -1.38
N ALA A 10 -36.93 -2.27 -2.01
CA ALA A 10 -36.13 -3.47 -2.21
C ALA A 10 -35.76 -3.96 -0.81
N THR A 11 -36.41 -5.02 -0.35
CA THR A 11 -35.92 -5.81 0.78
C THR A 11 -34.68 -6.54 0.28
N TRP A 12 -33.53 -5.87 0.40
CA TRP A 12 -32.24 -6.50 0.21
C TRP A 12 -32.10 -7.55 1.30
N LYS A 13 -32.03 -8.83 0.93
CA LYS A 13 -31.59 -9.88 1.84
C LYS A 13 -30.08 -9.96 1.67
N GLU A 14 -29.34 -9.61 2.71
CA GLU A 14 -27.92 -9.82 2.80
C GLU A 14 -27.69 -11.31 3.05
N ASN A 15 -26.94 -11.95 2.17
CA ASN A 15 -26.28 -13.23 2.43
C ASN A 15 -24.79 -12.93 2.44
N ASP A 16 -24.05 -13.59 3.33
CA ASP A 16 -22.62 -13.33 3.44
C ASP A 16 -21.88 -13.80 2.17
N PHE A 17 -22.20 -15.00 1.66
CA PHE A 17 -21.63 -15.50 0.41
C PHE A 17 -22.65 -16.30 -0.41
N LEU A 18 -22.55 -16.14 -1.74
CA LEU A 18 -23.16 -17.00 -2.75
C LEU A 18 -22.04 -17.60 -3.61
N ILE A 19 -21.85 -18.90 -3.52
CA ILE A 19 -20.85 -19.65 -4.29
C ILE A 19 -21.58 -20.34 -5.43
N ILE A 20 -21.14 -20.14 -6.67
CA ILE A 20 -21.78 -20.69 -7.86
C ILE A 20 -20.76 -21.52 -8.61
N ASN A 21 -21.14 -22.75 -8.94
CA ASN A 21 -20.34 -23.66 -9.75
C ASN A 21 -21.19 -24.29 -10.86
N ARG A 22 -20.69 -24.23 -12.10
CA ARG A 22 -21.39 -24.71 -13.30
C ARG A 22 -21.88 -26.17 -13.17
N ASN A 23 -21.11 -27.01 -12.48
CA ASN A 23 -21.32 -28.45 -12.42
C ASN A 23 -21.87 -28.94 -11.06
N LEU A 24 -22.01 -28.03 -10.09
CA LEU A 24 -22.41 -28.37 -8.70
C LEU A 24 -23.65 -27.62 -8.24
N GLY A 25 -24.04 -26.54 -8.93
CA GLY A 25 -25.12 -25.68 -8.50
C GLY A 25 -24.65 -24.43 -7.76
N ALA A 26 -25.48 -23.93 -6.86
CA ALA A 26 -25.20 -22.78 -6.03
C ALA A 26 -25.21 -23.16 -4.54
N LEU A 27 -24.40 -22.46 -3.73
CA LEU A 27 -24.34 -22.62 -2.28
C LEU A 27 -24.47 -21.23 -1.62
N VAL A 28 -25.47 -21.10 -0.76
CA VAL A 28 -25.62 -19.94 0.12
C VAL A 28 -24.92 -20.25 1.43
N LEU A 29 -23.86 -19.50 1.73
CA LEU A 29 -23.04 -19.66 2.92
C LEU A 29 -23.23 -18.46 3.83
N GLU A 30 -23.76 -18.69 5.01
CA GLU A 30 -23.88 -17.70 6.08
C GLU A 30 -22.72 -17.85 7.06
N VAL A 31 -22.06 -16.74 7.41
CA VAL A 31 -20.86 -16.71 8.26
C VAL A 31 -21.15 -15.97 9.55
N LYS A 32 -20.77 -16.54 10.68
CA LYS A 32 -20.87 -15.88 11.99
C LYS A 32 -19.53 -15.89 12.69
N GLY A 33 -18.86 -14.75 12.67
CA GLY A 33 -17.59 -14.52 13.39
C GLY A 33 -17.81 -14.25 14.88
N GLY A 34 -16.72 -14.18 15.63
CA GLY A 34 -16.74 -14.01 17.08
C GLY A 34 -16.99 -15.30 17.83
N ASP A 35 -17.19 -15.18 19.14
CA ASP A 35 -17.55 -16.33 19.96
C ASP A 35 -19.05 -16.63 19.83
N ILE A 36 -19.38 -17.93 19.74
CA ILE A 36 -20.76 -18.39 19.58
C ILE A 36 -21.13 -19.24 20.79
N GLU A 37 -22.19 -18.83 21.49
CA GLU A 37 -22.77 -19.57 22.59
C GLU A 37 -24.20 -20.01 22.22
N TYR A 38 -24.58 -21.26 22.54
CA TYR A 38 -25.94 -21.75 22.38
C TYR A 38 -26.52 -22.08 23.74
N THR A 39 -27.60 -21.39 24.13
CA THR A 39 -28.23 -21.50 25.45
C THR A 39 -29.47 -22.42 25.45
N GLY A 40 -29.56 -23.37 24.52
CA GLY A 40 -30.63 -24.36 24.41
C GLY A 40 -31.86 -23.89 23.60
N THR A 41 -31.99 -22.61 23.27
CA THR A 41 -33.07 -22.05 22.46
C THR A 41 -32.62 -21.09 21.40
N VAL A 42 -31.54 -20.35 21.64
CA VAL A 42 -30.99 -19.32 20.74
C VAL A 42 -29.47 -19.32 20.73
N PHE A 43 -28.89 -18.94 19.63
CA PHE A 43 -27.47 -18.60 19.55
C PHE A 43 -27.22 -17.17 20.00
N HIS A 44 -26.14 -16.96 20.71
CA HIS A 44 -25.56 -15.68 21.08
C HIS A 44 -24.25 -15.52 20.36
N GLN A 45 -24.09 -14.42 19.64
CA GLN A 45 -22.84 -14.03 19.02
C GLN A 45 -22.20 -12.96 19.89
N ILE A 46 -20.98 -13.19 20.33
CA ILE A 46 -20.21 -12.26 21.16
C ILE A 46 -19.10 -11.68 20.30
N ASN A 47 -19.08 -10.36 20.16
CA ASN A 47 -17.99 -9.66 19.50
C ASN A 47 -16.76 -9.70 20.42
N THR A 48 -15.68 -10.35 19.97
CA THR A 48 -14.46 -10.51 20.77
C THR A 48 -13.68 -9.23 21.04
N GLN A 49 -14.01 -8.14 20.33
CA GLN A 49 -13.35 -6.83 20.50
C GLN A 49 -14.16 -5.87 21.37
N THR A 50 -15.50 -5.87 21.24
CA THR A 50 -16.39 -4.92 21.93
C THR A 50 -17.16 -5.58 23.09
N GLU A 51 -17.09 -6.90 23.24
CA GLU A 51 -17.86 -7.71 24.19
C GLU A 51 -19.40 -7.59 24.02
N GLU A 52 -19.85 -6.96 22.94
CA GLU A 52 -21.28 -6.85 22.64
C GLU A 52 -21.88 -8.21 22.29
N VAL A 53 -23.04 -8.52 22.91
CA VAL A 53 -23.77 -9.78 22.68
C VAL A 53 -24.97 -9.54 21.77
N SER A 54 -24.98 -10.22 20.63
CA SER A 54 -26.11 -10.24 19.70
C SER A 54 -26.88 -11.55 19.81
N VAL A 55 -28.20 -11.46 19.98
CA VAL A 55 -29.08 -12.64 20.04
C VAL A 55 -29.52 -13.04 18.63
N LEU A 56 -29.16 -14.24 18.19
CA LEU A 56 -29.52 -14.82 16.91
C LEU A 56 -30.82 -15.62 17.06
N ASP A 57 -31.95 -14.93 17.17
CA ASP A 57 -33.27 -15.50 17.46
C ASP A 57 -33.89 -16.15 16.20
N PRO A 58 -34.16 -17.49 16.20
CA PRO A 58 -34.79 -18.17 15.07
C PRO A 58 -36.18 -17.64 14.73
N LYS A 59 -36.95 -17.17 15.72
CA LYS A 59 -38.30 -16.61 15.51
C LYS A 59 -38.24 -15.27 14.72
N LYS A 60 -37.11 -14.57 14.81
CA LYS A 60 -36.87 -13.34 14.08
C LYS A 60 -36.05 -13.58 12.80
N LYS A 61 -35.86 -14.86 12.43
CA LYS A 61 -35.02 -15.27 11.28
C LYS A 61 -33.60 -14.72 11.34
N LYS A 62 -33.04 -14.61 12.53
CA LYS A 62 -31.65 -14.20 12.77
C LYS A 62 -30.71 -15.39 13.04
N ASP A 63 -31.26 -16.58 13.18
CA ASP A 63 -30.51 -17.82 13.26
C ASP A 63 -29.73 -18.07 11.95
N PRO A 64 -28.44 -18.42 12.00
CA PRO A 64 -27.60 -18.54 10.80
C PRO A 64 -28.15 -19.48 9.73
N LEU A 65 -28.60 -20.67 10.12
CA LEU A 65 -29.16 -21.65 9.19
C LEU A 65 -30.45 -21.14 8.56
N SER A 66 -31.33 -20.50 9.34
CA SER A 66 -32.55 -19.88 8.84
C SER A 66 -32.25 -18.75 7.85
N GLN A 67 -31.19 -17.98 8.05
CA GLN A 67 -30.74 -16.93 7.12
C GLN A 67 -30.25 -17.54 5.80
N ALA A 68 -29.42 -18.58 5.86
CA ALA A 68 -28.95 -19.30 4.67
C ALA A 68 -30.14 -19.90 3.87
N ILE A 69 -31.08 -20.55 4.54
CA ILE A 69 -32.29 -21.12 3.93
C ILE A 69 -33.14 -20.02 3.27
N ASP A 70 -33.38 -18.91 3.94
CA ASP A 70 -34.14 -17.77 3.37
C ASP A 70 -33.43 -17.19 2.12
N GLY A 71 -32.10 -17.14 2.13
CA GLY A 71 -31.27 -16.78 0.99
C GLY A 71 -31.45 -17.76 -0.16
N ALA A 72 -31.37 -19.06 0.08
CA ALA A 72 -31.56 -20.09 -0.95
C ALA A 72 -32.96 -19.99 -1.60
N TYR A 73 -34.01 -19.77 -0.80
CA TYR A 73 -35.36 -19.51 -1.35
C TYR A 73 -35.41 -18.27 -2.24
N HIS A 74 -34.65 -17.24 -1.94
CA HIS A 74 -34.59 -16.06 -2.78
C HIS A 74 -34.00 -16.40 -4.15
N TYR A 75 -32.85 -17.09 -4.20
CA TYR A 75 -32.20 -17.47 -5.46
C TYR A 75 -33.03 -18.47 -6.27
N ARG A 76 -33.69 -19.43 -5.66
CA ARG A 76 -34.64 -20.33 -6.34
C ARG A 76 -35.73 -19.54 -7.06
N ARG A 77 -36.28 -18.50 -6.43
CA ARG A 77 -37.26 -17.62 -7.09
C ARG A 77 -36.68 -16.84 -8.27
N VAL A 78 -35.41 -16.46 -8.20
CA VAL A 78 -34.72 -15.83 -9.32
C VAL A 78 -34.60 -16.82 -10.48
N PHE A 79 -34.21 -18.07 -10.22
CA PHE A 79 -34.07 -19.12 -11.23
C PHE A 79 -35.45 -19.50 -11.85
N GLU A 80 -36.50 -19.55 -11.06
CA GLU A 80 -37.87 -19.74 -11.55
C GLU A 80 -38.29 -18.64 -12.54
N LYS A 81 -37.90 -17.39 -12.30
CA LYS A 81 -38.17 -16.30 -13.25
C LYS A 81 -37.41 -16.46 -14.55
N ILE A 82 -36.18 -16.92 -14.53
CA ILE A 82 -35.39 -17.20 -15.72
C ILE A 82 -36.08 -18.32 -16.54
N THR A 83 -36.49 -19.38 -15.88
CA THR A 83 -37.20 -20.51 -16.53
C THR A 83 -38.47 -20.03 -17.24
N LYS A 84 -39.30 -19.21 -16.55
CA LYS A 84 -40.50 -18.64 -17.14
C LYS A 84 -40.22 -17.75 -18.34
N ALA A 85 -39.10 -17.07 -18.37
CA ALA A 85 -38.69 -16.21 -19.48
C ALA A 85 -38.13 -16.99 -20.67
N THR A 86 -37.65 -18.21 -20.45
CA THR A 86 -36.99 -19.05 -21.49
C THR A 86 -37.89 -20.19 -22.05
N GLU A 87 -39.16 -20.28 -21.62
CA GLU A 87 -40.13 -21.33 -22.03
C GLU A 87 -39.61 -22.77 -21.83
N THR A 88 -38.75 -22.98 -20.86
CA THR A 88 -38.14 -24.27 -20.53
C THR A 88 -39.17 -25.20 -19.88
N ARG A 89 -39.22 -26.50 -20.26
CA ARG A 89 -40.22 -27.47 -19.77
C ARG A 89 -40.09 -27.84 -18.31
N MET A 90 -38.90 -27.76 -17.72
CA MET A 90 -38.64 -28.01 -16.29
C MET A 90 -38.14 -26.70 -15.61
N ALA A 91 -38.52 -26.51 -14.35
CA ALA A 91 -38.03 -25.40 -13.58
C ALA A 91 -36.50 -25.44 -13.46
N LEU A 92 -35.85 -24.28 -13.55
CA LEU A 92 -34.38 -24.21 -13.51
C LEU A 92 -33.84 -24.55 -12.13
N ASP A 93 -34.61 -24.24 -11.07
CA ASP A 93 -34.30 -24.58 -9.69
C ASP A 93 -34.31 -26.09 -9.40
N ASP A 94 -35.02 -26.89 -10.18
CA ASP A 94 -34.95 -28.36 -10.09
C ASP A 94 -33.71 -28.94 -10.77
N ARG A 95 -33.14 -28.22 -11.74
CA ARG A 95 -31.97 -28.62 -12.53
C ARG A 95 -30.66 -27.93 -12.15
N PHE A 96 -30.74 -26.95 -11.29
CA PHE A 96 -29.57 -26.23 -10.75
C PHE A 96 -29.80 -26.00 -9.25
N PRO A 97 -29.38 -26.94 -8.40
CA PRO A 97 -29.69 -26.92 -6.98
C PRO A 97 -29.07 -25.71 -6.28
N VAL A 98 -29.79 -25.20 -5.28
CA VAL A 98 -29.30 -24.14 -4.38
C VAL A 98 -29.25 -24.72 -2.97
N GLU A 99 -28.04 -24.98 -2.52
CA GLU A 99 -27.76 -25.58 -1.23
C GLU A 99 -27.44 -24.52 -0.17
N VAL A 100 -27.38 -24.92 1.11
CA VAL A 100 -27.14 -24.02 2.23
C VAL A 100 -26.01 -24.52 3.12
N ALA A 101 -25.23 -23.61 3.67
CA ALA A 101 -24.25 -23.92 4.69
C ALA A 101 -24.09 -22.77 5.68
N VAL A 102 -23.54 -23.10 6.83
CA VAL A 102 -23.20 -22.13 7.88
C VAL A 102 -21.73 -22.29 8.26
N TRP A 103 -21.03 -21.20 8.47
CA TRP A 103 -19.63 -21.21 8.88
C TRP A 103 -19.39 -20.40 10.14
N PHE A 104 -18.74 -21.01 11.13
CA PHE A 104 -18.28 -20.41 12.38
C PHE A 104 -16.74 -20.36 12.39
N PRO A 105 -16.10 -19.45 11.68
CA PRO A 105 -14.65 -19.47 11.43
C PRO A 105 -13.80 -19.28 12.69
N GLY A 106 -14.33 -18.66 13.74
CA GLY A 106 -13.65 -18.46 15.02
C GLY A 106 -13.81 -19.62 16.01
N CYS A 107 -14.67 -20.61 15.74
CA CYS A 107 -15.04 -21.64 16.70
C CYS A 107 -14.57 -23.02 16.27
N LYS A 108 -14.18 -23.87 17.25
CA LYS A 108 -14.05 -25.34 17.06
C LYS A 108 -15.29 -26.02 17.59
N ILE A 109 -16.06 -26.62 16.70
CA ILE A 109 -17.33 -27.27 17.07
C ILE A 109 -17.08 -28.69 17.56
N GLY A 110 -16.48 -29.57 16.75
CA GLY A 110 -16.17 -30.95 17.13
C GLY A 110 -17.32 -31.66 17.79
N GLU A 111 -17.07 -32.30 18.93
CA GLU A 111 -18.11 -33.05 19.68
C GLU A 111 -19.27 -32.18 20.19
N LYS A 112 -19.14 -30.86 20.24
CA LYS A 112 -20.21 -29.94 20.64
C LYS A 112 -21.37 -29.95 19.62
N MET A 113 -21.16 -30.43 18.40
CA MET A 113 -22.20 -30.59 17.39
C MET A 113 -23.40 -31.39 17.94
N LYS A 114 -23.18 -32.38 18.79
CA LYS A 114 -24.23 -33.18 19.44
C LYS A 114 -25.20 -32.34 20.27
N LYS A 115 -24.81 -31.14 20.70
CA LYS A 115 -25.61 -30.19 21.50
C LYS A 115 -26.30 -29.10 20.64
N PHE A 116 -26.03 -29.06 19.37
CA PHE A 116 -26.67 -28.09 18.45
C PHE A 116 -28.14 -28.46 18.19
N PRO A 117 -28.97 -27.53 17.71
CA PRO A 117 -30.33 -27.81 17.27
C PRO A 117 -30.39 -28.96 16.27
N LEU A 118 -31.52 -29.70 16.23
CA LEU A 118 -31.68 -30.86 15.35
C LEU A 118 -31.35 -30.56 13.89
N ALA A 119 -31.85 -29.44 13.39
CA ALA A 119 -31.59 -29.00 12.00
C ALA A 119 -30.10 -28.86 11.66
N TYR A 120 -29.28 -28.39 12.60
CA TYR A 120 -27.83 -28.31 12.43
C TYR A 120 -27.17 -29.69 12.47
N ARG A 121 -27.66 -30.58 13.32
CA ARG A 121 -27.14 -31.97 13.43
C ARG A 121 -27.45 -32.78 12.17
N GLU A 122 -28.64 -32.58 11.60
CA GLU A 122 -29.03 -33.23 10.34
C GLU A 122 -28.23 -32.68 9.14
N ALA A 123 -27.77 -31.43 9.21
CA ALA A 123 -26.92 -30.80 8.23
C ALA A 123 -25.45 -30.65 8.68
N GLU A 124 -24.96 -31.59 9.53
CA GLU A 124 -23.65 -31.48 10.16
C GLU A 124 -22.51 -31.22 9.16
N GLN A 125 -22.53 -31.87 7.99
CA GLN A 125 -21.51 -31.68 6.94
C GLN A 125 -21.58 -30.33 6.24
N ALA A 126 -22.69 -29.60 6.36
CA ALA A 126 -22.87 -28.25 5.89
C ALA A 126 -22.63 -27.18 6.98
N VAL A 127 -22.11 -27.58 8.13
CA VAL A 127 -21.71 -26.68 9.21
C VAL A 127 -20.19 -26.68 9.31
N LEU A 128 -19.60 -25.60 8.83
CA LEU A 128 -18.16 -25.38 8.84
C LEU A 128 -17.69 -24.72 10.15
N ASP A 129 -16.49 -25.01 10.57
CA ASP A 129 -15.85 -24.45 11.74
C ASP A 129 -14.40 -24.01 11.45
N LEU A 130 -13.64 -23.65 12.48
CA LEU A 130 -12.25 -23.24 12.35
C LEU A 130 -11.37 -24.29 11.63
N SER A 131 -11.63 -25.60 11.85
CA SER A 131 -10.85 -26.67 11.21
C SER A 131 -11.09 -26.79 9.71
N SER A 132 -12.15 -26.17 9.20
CA SER A 132 -12.48 -26.16 7.78
C SER A 132 -11.48 -25.33 6.95
N PHE A 133 -10.71 -24.42 7.57
CA PHE A 133 -9.62 -23.71 6.90
C PHE A 133 -8.52 -24.66 6.40
N ASP A 134 -8.21 -25.70 7.18
CA ASP A 134 -7.18 -26.67 6.82
C ASP A 134 -7.55 -27.47 5.55
N LYS A 135 -8.86 -27.64 5.31
CA LYS A 135 -9.39 -28.30 4.11
C LYS A 135 -9.45 -27.38 2.89
N GLY A 136 -9.43 -26.05 3.09
CA GLY A 136 -9.56 -25.07 2.03
C GLY A 136 -10.80 -25.28 1.15
N ALA A 137 -10.62 -25.24 -0.18
CA ALA A 137 -11.73 -25.43 -1.13
C ALA A 137 -12.44 -26.80 -1.00
N GLN A 138 -11.75 -27.82 -0.50
CA GLN A 138 -12.33 -29.15 -0.33
C GLN A 138 -13.52 -29.13 0.63
N ALA A 139 -13.50 -28.28 1.67
CA ALA A 139 -14.64 -28.13 2.58
C ALA A 139 -15.93 -27.72 1.85
N ILE A 140 -15.82 -26.92 0.82
CA ILE A 140 -16.98 -26.50 -0.01
C ILE A 140 -17.42 -27.64 -0.94
N TYR A 141 -16.48 -28.37 -1.54
CA TYR A 141 -16.83 -29.55 -2.35
C TYR A 141 -17.51 -30.63 -1.52
N ASP A 142 -17.07 -30.88 -0.29
CA ASP A 142 -17.66 -31.83 0.65
C ASP A 142 -19.13 -31.50 0.92
N ILE A 143 -19.50 -30.21 0.99
CA ILE A 143 -20.89 -29.76 1.16
C ILE A 143 -21.74 -30.11 -0.07
N PHE A 144 -21.25 -29.82 -1.28
CA PHE A 144 -21.98 -30.18 -2.50
C PHE A 144 -22.16 -31.70 -2.65
N ASP A 145 -21.15 -32.47 -2.28
CA ASP A 145 -21.21 -33.95 -2.30
C ASP A 145 -22.20 -34.45 -1.25
N PHE A 146 -22.25 -33.86 -0.04
CA PHE A 146 -23.25 -34.17 0.99
C PHE A 146 -24.68 -33.99 0.48
N TYR A 147 -24.97 -32.96 -0.27
CA TYR A 147 -26.28 -32.72 -0.84
C TYR A 147 -26.54 -33.52 -2.14
N GLY A 148 -25.55 -34.23 -2.65
CA GLY A 148 -25.64 -34.93 -3.95
C GLY A 148 -25.89 -33.97 -5.11
N SER A 149 -25.37 -32.76 -5.04
CA SER A 149 -25.70 -31.68 -5.98
C SER A 149 -25.17 -31.95 -7.38
N ARG A 150 -24.04 -32.64 -7.52
CA ARG A 150 -23.43 -32.98 -8.82
C ARG A 150 -24.37 -33.81 -9.72
N GLU A 151 -25.14 -34.72 -9.12
CA GLU A 151 -26.07 -35.58 -9.85
C GLU A 151 -27.36 -34.86 -10.24
N LYS A 152 -27.63 -33.71 -9.63
CA LYS A 152 -28.85 -32.91 -9.87
C LYS A 152 -28.66 -31.83 -10.94
N VAL A 153 -27.42 -31.48 -11.28
CA VAL A 153 -27.16 -30.40 -12.24
C VAL A 153 -27.36 -30.89 -13.66
N ASP A 154 -28.35 -30.30 -14.34
CA ASP A 154 -28.67 -30.55 -15.75
C ASP A 154 -29.06 -29.24 -16.44
N ILE A 155 -28.06 -28.41 -16.74
CA ILE A 155 -28.23 -27.12 -17.41
C ILE A 155 -27.24 -26.91 -18.54
N THR A 156 -27.65 -26.15 -19.57
CA THR A 156 -26.79 -25.73 -20.67
C THR A 156 -25.89 -24.55 -20.26
N ASP A 157 -24.86 -24.25 -21.05
CA ASP A 157 -23.99 -23.08 -20.81
C ASP A 157 -24.75 -21.76 -20.98
N ASP A 158 -25.71 -21.71 -21.91
CA ASP A 158 -26.58 -20.55 -22.10
C ASP A 158 -27.48 -20.29 -20.88
N GLU A 159 -28.04 -21.34 -20.28
CA GLU A 159 -28.80 -21.22 -19.03
C GLU A 159 -27.91 -20.81 -17.85
N PHE A 160 -26.70 -21.32 -17.77
CA PHE A 160 -25.74 -20.92 -16.76
C PHE A 160 -25.36 -19.45 -16.88
N ASN A 161 -25.10 -18.97 -18.09
CA ASN A 161 -24.84 -17.54 -18.34
C ASN A 161 -26.03 -16.67 -17.94
N LYS A 162 -27.27 -17.09 -18.23
CA LYS A 162 -28.47 -16.38 -17.78
C LYS A 162 -28.62 -16.35 -16.25
N ILE A 163 -28.19 -17.41 -15.55
CA ILE A 163 -28.12 -17.42 -14.08
C ILE A 163 -27.13 -16.35 -13.62
N LEU A 164 -25.93 -16.29 -14.19
CA LEU A 164 -24.92 -15.29 -13.86
C LEU A 164 -25.41 -13.87 -14.12
N GLU A 165 -26.00 -13.62 -15.29
CA GLU A 165 -26.58 -12.31 -15.63
C GLU A 165 -27.71 -11.88 -14.68
N ALA A 166 -28.55 -12.81 -14.24
CA ALA A 166 -29.68 -12.50 -13.34
C ALA A 166 -29.25 -12.23 -11.90
N ILE A 167 -28.11 -12.82 -11.46
CA ILE A 167 -27.56 -12.64 -10.11
C ILE A 167 -26.59 -11.48 -10.08
N ALA A 168 -25.83 -11.31 -11.14
CA ALA A 168 -24.75 -10.34 -11.22
C ALA A 168 -24.67 -9.77 -12.65
N SER A 169 -25.42 -8.71 -12.91
CA SER A 169 -25.22 -7.92 -14.12
C SER A 169 -23.91 -7.15 -13.98
N ASP A 170 -22.98 -7.36 -14.91
CA ASP A 170 -21.71 -6.61 -15.06
C ASP A 170 -21.08 -6.17 -13.73
N PHE A 171 -20.58 -7.12 -12.95
CA PHE A 171 -19.71 -6.74 -11.83
C PHE A 171 -18.30 -7.25 -12.08
N GLU A 172 -17.36 -6.37 -11.83
CA GLU A 172 -15.96 -6.70 -11.71
C GLU A 172 -15.74 -7.22 -10.28
N LEU A 173 -15.34 -8.48 -10.11
CA LEU A 173 -14.86 -8.98 -8.81
C LEU A 173 -13.52 -8.30 -8.54
N ILE A 174 -13.62 -7.12 -7.94
CA ILE A 174 -12.46 -6.41 -7.45
C ILE A 174 -12.18 -6.99 -6.05
N THR A 175 -10.98 -7.54 -5.85
CA THR A 175 -10.47 -7.82 -4.50
C THR A 175 -10.74 -6.59 -3.65
N ALA A 176 -11.40 -6.77 -2.50
CA ALA A 176 -11.73 -5.63 -1.64
C ALA A 176 -10.48 -4.75 -1.44
N PRO A 177 -10.57 -3.43 -1.65
CA PRO A 177 -9.41 -2.55 -1.59
C PRO A 177 -8.58 -2.72 -0.33
N ALA A 178 -9.23 -2.96 0.80
CA ALA A 178 -8.57 -3.24 2.07
C ALA A 178 -7.72 -4.52 2.00
N VAL A 179 -8.23 -5.61 1.42
CA VAL A 179 -7.50 -6.89 1.30
C VAL A 179 -6.28 -6.72 0.40
N LYS A 180 -6.43 -6.07 -0.76
CA LYS A 180 -5.31 -5.82 -1.68
C LYS A 180 -4.25 -4.91 -1.04
N LYS A 181 -4.68 -3.92 -0.26
CA LYS A 181 -3.83 -3.02 0.51
C LYS A 181 -3.02 -3.81 1.56
N ASP A 182 -3.69 -4.68 2.30
CA ASP A 182 -3.08 -5.50 3.35
C ASP A 182 -2.15 -6.56 2.75
N GLU A 183 -2.51 -7.21 1.64
CA GLU A 183 -1.65 -8.16 0.93
C GLU A 183 -0.34 -7.53 0.48
N LEU A 184 -0.38 -6.31 -0.08
CA LEU A 184 0.82 -5.56 -0.46
C LEU A 184 1.67 -5.20 0.76
N ASP A 185 1.04 -4.71 1.84
CA ASP A 185 1.76 -4.38 3.08
C ASP A 185 2.41 -5.63 3.70
N HIS A 186 1.70 -6.77 3.74
CA HIS A 186 2.26 -8.04 4.22
C HIS A 186 3.44 -8.54 3.37
N ALA A 187 3.33 -8.43 2.06
CA ALA A 187 4.41 -8.87 1.19
C ALA A 187 5.63 -7.94 1.28
N PHE A 188 5.43 -6.61 1.40
CA PHE A 188 6.53 -5.68 1.70
C PHE A 188 7.17 -5.98 3.07
N LEU A 189 6.37 -6.30 4.07
CA LEU A 189 6.86 -6.70 5.40
C LEU A 189 7.73 -7.96 5.31
N LYS A 190 7.30 -8.98 4.55
CA LYS A 190 8.08 -10.21 4.35
C LYS A 190 9.41 -9.94 3.64
N LEU A 191 9.41 -9.16 2.55
CA LEU A 191 10.64 -8.77 1.86
C LEU A 191 11.60 -8.01 2.78
N THR A 192 11.04 -7.17 3.63
CA THR A 192 11.77 -6.42 4.66
C THR A 192 12.42 -7.35 5.68
N GLN A 193 11.68 -8.35 6.20
CA GLN A 193 12.21 -9.34 7.15
C GLN A 193 13.34 -10.18 6.54
N GLU A 194 13.26 -10.53 5.26
CA GLU A 194 14.32 -11.23 4.57
C GLU A 194 15.60 -10.38 4.46
N GLN A 195 15.49 -9.06 4.41
CA GLN A 195 16.64 -8.14 4.38
C GLN A 195 17.26 -7.93 5.76
N THR A 196 16.48 -8.04 6.86
CA THR A 196 17.03 -7.92 8.21
C THR A 196 18.04 -9.02 8.54
N GLY A 197 18.01 -10.16 7.83
CA GLY A 197 19.06 -11.17 7.91
C GLY A 197 20.47 -10.69 7.51
N LEU A 198 20.58 -9.52 6.84
CA LEU A 198 21.85 -8.86 6.58
C LEU A 198 22.43 -8.15 7.80
N LEU A 199 21.61 -7.90 8.82
CA LEU A 199 22.04 -7.18 10.03
C LEU A 199 23.14 -7.93 10.78
N ASP A 200 23.01 -9.25 10.92
CA ASP A 200 24.00 -10.08 11.59
C ASP A 200 25.38 -9.95 10.90
N TYR A 201 25.38 -9.89 9.57
CA TYR A 201 26.60 -9.70 8.79
C TYR A 201 27.16 -8.27 8.92
N ILE A 202 26.29 -7.26 8.90
CA ILE A 202 26.68 -5.84 9.01
C ILE A 202 27.20 -5.52 10.43
N SER A 203 26.63 -6.14 11.46
CA SER A 203 27.00 -5.91 12.86
C SER A 203 28.44 -6.29 13.19
N GLU A 204 28.98 -7.26 12.44
CA GLU A 204 30.38 -7.72 12.58
C GLU A 204 31.39 -6.80 11.84
N GLN A 205 30.90 -5.84 11.03
CA GLN A 205 31.76 -4.94 10.26
C GLN A 205 32.01 -3.64 11.01
N ARG A 206 33.27 -3.22 11.07
CA ARG A 206 33.62 -1.91 11.64
C ARG A 206 33.26 -0.77 10.70
N PHE A 207 33.50 -0.94 9.41
CA PHE A 207 33.14 0.01 8.38
C PHE A 207 32.42 -0.67 7.22
N ALA A 208 31.14 -0.39 7.04
CA ALA A 208 30.37 -0.90 5.91
C ALA A 208 29.64 0.20 5.16
N THR A 209 29.61 0.07 3.83
CA THR A 209 28.78 0.87 2.95
C THR A 209 27.67 0.02 2.36
N ILE A 210 26.43 0.51 2.49
CA ILE A 210 25.24 -0.19 2.04
C ILE A 210 24.61 0.62 0.93
N GLN A 211 24.80 0.16 -0.28
CA GLN A 211 24.22 0.73 -1.47
C GLN A 211 22.85 0.12 -1.75
N GLY A 212 21.87 0.94 -2.04
CA GLY A 212 20.56 0.47 -2.50
C GLY A 212 19.82 1.56 -3.22
N VAL A 213 19.04 1.20 -4.22
CA VAL A 213 18.17 2.14 -4.90
C VAL A 213 17.00 2.56 -3.99
N ALA A 214 16.22 3.55 -4.40
CA ALA A 214 15.02 3.92 -3.66
C ALA A 214 14.11 2.68 -3.46
N GLY A 215 13.57 2.53 -2.23
CA GLY A 215 12.67 1.43 -1.90
C GLY A 215 13.34 0.12 -1.43
N THR A 216 14.65 0.01 -1.43
CA THR A 216 15.37 -1.21 -0.99
C THR A 216 15.52 -1.34 0.53
N GLY A 217 14.87 -0.53 1.34
CA GLY A 217 14.86 -0.68 2.79
C GLY A 217 16.09 -0.15 3.53
N LYS A 218 16.94 0.70 2.91
CA LYS A 218 18.14 1.30 3.54
C LYS A 218 17.87 1.85 4.92
N THR A 219 16.94 2.80 5.03
CA THR A 219 16.55 3.43 6.30
C THR A 219 16.06 2.41 7.33
N LEU A 220 15.39 1.34 6.89
CA LEU A 220 14.93 0.31 7.79
C LEU A 220 16.10 -0.48 8.38
N ILE A 221 17.03 -0.94 7.53
CA ILE A 221 18.22 -1.65 7.98
C ILE A 221 19.07 -0.75 8.87
N ALA A 222 19.20 0.53 8.50
CA ALA A 222 19.93 1.52 9.30
C ALA A 222 19.37 1.66 10.73
N LYS A 223 18.04 1.78 10.86
CA LYS A 223 17.40 1.92 12.18
C LYS A 223 17.42 0.64 13.00
N GLU A 224 17.29 -0.55 12.37
CA GLU A 224 17.41 -1.81 13.10
C GLU A 224 18.86 -2.06 13.56
N ALA A 225 19.88 -1.69 12.74
CA ALA A 225 21.27 -1.67 13.19
C ALA A 225 21.49 -0.74 14.39
N ALA A 226 20.93 0.48 14.31
CA ALA A 226 21.00 1.43 15.42
C ALA A 226 20.37 0.88 16.71
N LYS A 227 19.20 0.23 16.58
CA LYS A 227 18.51 -0.42 17.69
C LYS A 227 19.38 -1.50 18.33
N ASN A 228 19.92 -2.44 17.52
CA ASN A 228 20.74 -3.53 18.01
C ASN A 228 21.99 -3.01 18.74
N PHE A 229 22.69 -2.05 18.15
CA PHE A 229 23.86 -1.44 18.79
C PHE A 229 23.51 -0.73 20.10
N GLY A 230 22.36 -0.02 20.14
CA GLY A 230 21.87 0.60 21.37
C GLY A 230 21.50 -0.41 22.46
N GLU A 231 20.95 -1.57 22.08
CA GLU A 231 20.62 -2.67 23.00
C GLU A 231 21.90 -3.38 23.51
N GLU A 232 23.01 -3.35 22.76
CA GLU A 232 24.34 -3.78 23.22
C GLU A 232 24.97 -2.79 24.24
N GLY A 233 24.30 -1.68 24.54
CA GLY A 233 24.76 -0.65 25.46
C GLY A 233 25.64 0.43 24.83
N ARG A 234 25.80 0.42 23.50
CA ARG A 234 26.59 1.41 22.78
C ARG A 234 25.79 2.68 22.51
N LYS A 235 26.45 3.83 22.60
CA LYS A 235 25.86 5.14 22.28
C LYS A 235 25.92 5.36 20.76
N VAL A 236 24.78 5.31 20.10
CA VAL A 236 24.69 5.38 18.64
C VAL A 236 24.26 6.77 18.18
N LEU A 237 25.07 7.38 17.31
CA LEU A 237 24.69 8.56 16.56
C LEU A 237 24.06 8.16 15.24
N PHE A 238 22.75 8.44 15.07
CA PHE A 238 22.05 8.26 13.81
C PHE A 238 21.89 9.60 13.10
N LEU A 239 22.58 9.74 11.97
CA LEU A 239 22.58 10.96 11.16
C LEU A 239 21.76 10.79 9.90
N CYS A 240 20.99 11.81 9.56
CA CYS A 240 20.38 11.97 8.25
C CYS A 240 20.46 13.44 7.81
N PHE A 241 20.23 13.70 6.53
CA PHE A 241 20.25 15.06 6.02
C PHE A 241 18.90 15.76 6.20
N ASN A 242 17.80 15.03 5.93
CA ASN A 242 16.45 15.58 5.86
C ASN A 242 15.85 15.81 7.25
N LYS A 243 15.40 17.07 7.53
CA LYS A 243 14.76 17.45 8.78
C LYS A 243 13.46 16.69 9.06
N PHE A 244 12.63 16.42 8.02
CA PHE A 244 11.38 15.67 8.20
C PHE A 244 11.65 14.22 8.59
N LEU A 245 12.63 13.58 7.93
CA LEU A 245 13.06 12.22 8.27
C LEU A 245 13.56 12.16 9.72
N TYR A 246 14.42 13.10 10.10
CA TYR A 246 14.92 13.22 11.46
C TYR A 246 13.79 13.31 12.50
N VAL A 247 12.80 14.19 12.27
CA VAL A 247 11.67 14.37 13.19
C VAL A 247 10.81 13.11 13.27
N ASP A 248 10.56 12.47 12.14
CA ASP A 248 9.77 11.23 12.06
C ASP A 248 10.47 10.07 12.79
N LEU A 249 11.77 9.89 12.57
CA LEU A 249 12.58 8.85 13.23
C LEU A 249 12.61 9.05 14.74
N LYS A 250 12.93 10.27 15.20
CA LYS A 250 12.98 10.61 16.63
C LYS A 250 11.65 10.37 17.34
N LYS A 251 10.53 10.65 16.67
CA LYS A 251 9.19 10.48 17.22
C LYS A 251 8.75 9.02 17.25
N LYS A 252 9.01 8.26 16.19
CA LYS A 252 8.49 6.89 16.04
C LYS A 252 9.39 5.82 16.64
N TYR A 253 10.70 6.05 16.68
CA TYR A 253 11.70 5.06 17.05
C TYR A 253 12.64 5.57 18.16
N PRO A 254 12.11 5.89 19.36
CA PRO A 254 12.91 6.36 20.49
C PRO A 254 13.67 5.19 21.13
N TYR A 255 14.64 4.62 20.39
CA TYR A 255 15.43 3.49 20.87
C TYR A 255 16.39 3.89 21.98
N THR A 256 16.65 2.96 22.91
CA THR A 256 17.62 3.16 23.99
C THR A 256 19.02 3.38 23.41
N ASN A 257 19.76 4.33 23.96
CA ASN A 257 21.13 4.70 23.56
C ASN A 257 21.27 5.16 22.09
N VAL A 258 20.18 5.46 21.37
CA VAL A 258 20.21 5.98 20.00
C VAL A 258 19.82 7.45 20.00
N THR A 259 20.72 8.30 19.50
CA THR A 259 20.48 9.73 19.36
C THR A 259 20.38 10.08 17.87
N TYR A 260 19.25 10.66 17.48
CA TYR A 260 18.99 11.09 16.12
C TYR A 260 19.33 12.56 15.93
N TYR A 261 20.03 12.87 14.83
CA TYR A 261 20.26 14.26 14.38
C TYR A 261 20.10 14.37 12.85
N ASN A 262 19.66 15.52 12.39
CA ASN A 262 20.06 15.94 11.04
C ASN A 262 21.38 16.72 11.14
N ILE A 263 22.17 16.72 10.06
CA ILE A 263 23.52 17.32 10.09
C ILE A 263 23.50 18.80 10.53
N HIS A 264 22.52 19.58 10.10
CA HIS A 264 22.39 20.98 10.47
C HIS A 264 22.13 21.15 11.97
N SER A 265 21.24 20.34 12.57
CA SER A 265 20.96 20.41 13.99
C SER A 265 22.12 19.92 14.86
N LEU A 266 22.87 18.93 14.41
CA LEU A 266 24.07 18.48 15.10
C LEU A 266 25.11 19.61 15.14
N ILE A 267 25.44 20.17 14.00
CA ILE A 267 26.40 21.28 13.90
C ILE A 267 25.94 22.45 14.78
N SER A 268 24.67 22.85 14.71
CA SER A 268 24.14 23.96 15.52
C SER A 268 24.28 23.73 17.03
N VAL A 269 24.06 22.48 17.47
CA VAL A 269 24.16 22.12 18.91
C VAL A 269 25.60 22.14 19.40
N TYR A 270 26.53 21.53 18.66
CA TYR A 270 27.90 21.33 19.11
C TYR A 270 28.86 22.47 18.77
N SER A 271 28.59 23.26 17.72
CA SER A 271 29.42 24.42 17.38
C SER A 271 28.91 25.73 17.97
N ASN A 272 27.72 25.76 18.57
CA ASN A 272 27.00 26.98 18.98
C ASN A 272 26.86 27.99 17.82
N ASN A 273 26.87 27.50 16.59
CA ASN A 273 26.85 28.33 15.39
C ASN A 273 25.41 28.63 14.95
N THR A 274 25.13 29.89 14.68
CA THR A 274 23.84 30.37 14.15
C THR A 274 23.92 30.77 12.66
N GLU A 275 25.05 30.53 11.99
CA GLU A 275 25.25 30.86 10.60
C GLU A 275 24.41 29.97 9.66
N ASP A 276 24.25 30.45 8.42
CA ASP A 276 23.58 29.65 7.38
C ASP A 276 24.45 28.45 7.00
N LEU A 277 23.89 27.25 7.21
CA LEU A 277 24.50 25.95 6.93
C LEU A 277 24.04 25.37 5.57
N SER A 278 23.48 26.18 4.69
CA SER A 278 23.01 25.74 3.36
C SER A 278 24.16 25.38 2.40
N ASP A 279 25.29 26.05 2.52
CA ASP A 279 26.50 25.75 1.76
C ASP A 279 27.22 24.54 2.35
N ALA A 280 27.46 23.52 1.50
CA ALA A 280 28.02 22.24 1.92
C ALA A 280 29.48 22.34 2.38
N SER A 281 30.30 23.15 1.67
CA SER A 281 31.72 23.31 2.03
C SER A 281 31.88 24.08 3.34
N LYS A 282 31.12 25.15 3.52
CA LYS A 282 31.08 25.92 4.76
C LYS A 282 30.60 25.07 5.94
N ARG A 283 29.59 24.25 5.72
CA ARG A 283 29.05 23.33 6.73
C ARG A 283 30.11 22.30 7.17
N ALA A 284 30.85 21.73 6.22
CA ALA A 284 31.96 20.82 6.50
C ALA A 284 33.08 21.49 7.30
N GLU A 285 33.46 22.74 6.93
CA GLU A 285 34.46 23.52 7.68
C GLU A 285 34.06 23.78 9.14
N ILE A 286 32.78 24.08 9.39
CA ILE A 286 32.29 24.30 10.73
C ILE A 286 32.29 22.99 11.51
N LEU A 287 31.87 21.88 10.90
CA LEU A 287 31.88 20.55 11.51
C LEU A 287 33.30 20.14 11.94
N GLU A 288 34.31 20.36 11.10
CA GLU A 288 35.70 20.02 11.40
C GLU A 288 36.32 20.81 12.58
N ARG A 289 35.68 21.91 13.00
CA ARG A 289 36.09 22.68 14.18
C ARG A 289 35.49 22.13 15.49
N ILE A 290 34.50 21.23 15.40
CA ILE A 290 33.92 20.59 16.57
C ILE A 290 34.93 19.58 17.11
N SER A 291 35.25 19.71 18.42
CA SER A 291 36.14 18.74 19.06
C SER A 291 35.47 17.37 19.17
N TRP A 292 36.18 16.33 18.85
CA TRP A 292 35.70 14.96 19.04
C TRP A 292 35.46 14.59 20.49
N ASP A 293 36.08 15.31 21.44
CA ASP A 293 35.86 15.14 22.88
C ASP A 293 34.48 15.64 23.32
N ASP A 294 33.89 16.55 22.54
CA ASP A 294 32.54 17.07 22.81
C ASP A 294 31.44 16.08 22.32
N LEU A 295 31.80 15.13 21.45
CA LEU A 295 30.89 14.12 20.95
C LEU A 295 30.95 12.86 21.82
N ASP A 296 29.81 12.48 22.40
CA ASP A 296 29.69 11.31 23.28
C ASP A 296 28.93 10.17 22.61
N PHE A 297 29.50 9.64 21.51
CA PHE A 297 28.97 8.51 20.77
C PHE A 297 30.04 7.45 20.55
N ASP A 298 29.63 6.18 20.49
CA ASP A 298 30.51 5.05 20.21
C ASP A 298 30.44 4.65 18.73
N ASP A 299 29.23 4.55 18.19
CA ASP A 299 28.96 4.11 16.83
C ASP A 299 28.24 5.22 16.03
N VAL A 300 28.50 5.27 14.71
CA VAL A 300 27.88 6.26 13.81
C VAL A 300 27.20 5.57 12.64
N ILE A 301 25.96 5.96 12.38
CA ILE A 301 25.17 5.50 11.23
C ILE A 301 24.73 6.74 10.43
N ILE A 302 25.04 6.77 9.14
CA ILE A 302 24.64 7.83 8.21
C ILE A 302 23.62 7.26 7.21
N ASP A 303 22.41 7.79 7.20
CA ASP A 303 21.39 7.46 6.20
C ASP A 303 21.25 8.60 5.17
N GLU A 304 20.92 8.24 3.92
CA GLU A 304 20.89 9.14 2.76
C GLU A 304 22.22 9.89 2.54
N ALA A 305 23.35 9.17 2.65
CA ALA A 305 24.69 9.76 2.61
C ALA A 305 25.03 10.51 1.33
N GLN A 306 24.30 10.28 0.24
CA GLN A 306 24.45 11.04 -1.01
C GLN A 306 24.11 12.54 -0.87
N ASP A 307 23.48 12.97 0.22
CA ASP A 307 23.17 14.36 0.50
C ASP A 307 24.25 15.07 1.31
N PHE A 308 25.19 14.31 1.87
CA PHE A 308 26.30 14.81 2.65
C PHE A 308 27.48 15.22 1.76
N HIS A 309 28.28 16.16 2.23
CA HIS A 309 29.57 16.45 1.63
C HIS A 309 30.59 15.36 2.02
N ASP A 310 31.50 14.98 1.13
CA ASP A 310 32.48 13.92 1.39
C ASP A 310 33.32 14.16 2.65
N ARG A 311 33.75 15.41 2.93
CA ARG A 311 34.47 15.79 4.14
C ARG A 311 33.66 15.52 5.43
N GLU A 312 32.32 15.69 5.38
CA GLU A 312 31.46 15.39 6.54
C GLU A 312 31.45 13.87 6.83
N ILE A 313 31.39 13.05 5.78
CA ILE A 313 31.42 11.59 5.92
C ILE A 313 32.79 11.14 6.45
N VAL A 314 33.87 11.71 5.92
CA VAL A 314 35.24 11.41 6.39
C VAL A 314 35.42 11.79 7.85
N TYR A 315 34.93 12.98 8.28
CA TYR A 315 34.98 13.44 9.68
C TYR A 315 34.34 12.40 10.63
N PHE A 316 33.14 11.92 10.32
CA PHE A 316 32.46 10.95 11.17
C PHE A 316 33.10 9.55 11.10
N LYS A 317 33.71 9.19 9.97
CA LYS A 317 34.47 7.95 9.84
C LYS A 317 35.67 7.96 10.78
N GLU A 318 36.51 9.02 10.72
CA GLU A 318 37.67 9.18 11.57
C GLU A 318 37.30 9.27 13.05
N TYR A 319 36.19 9.94 13.37
CA TYR A 319 35.64 9.96 14.72
C TYR A 319 35.28 8.55 15.23
N ALA A 320 34.55 7.74 14.45
CA ALA A 320 34.19 6.39 14.83
C ALA A 320 35.43 5.48 14.97
N GLU A 321 36.43 5.63 14.08
CA GLU A 321 37.71 4.91 14.18
C GLU A 321 38.44 5.23 15.48
N LEU A 322 38.49 6.50 15.90
CA LEU A 322 39.10 6.92 17.17
C LEU A 322 38.41 6.29 18.39
N LYS A 323 37.07 6.17 18.33
CA LYS A 323 36.26 5.56 19.40
C LYS A 323 36.25 4.03 19.38
N ASP A 324 37.01 3.39 18.50
CA ASP A 324 36.94 1.93 18.25
C ASP A 324 35.50 1.45 17.96
N GLY A 325 34.74 2.30 17.25
CA GLY A 325 33.34 2.14 16.95
C GLY A 325 33.04 1.65 15.55
N ARG A 326 31.77 1.39 15.31
CA ARG A 326 31.24 0.99 13.99
C ARG A 326 30.81 2.23 13.21
N PHE A 327 31.04 2.19 11.90
CA PHE A 327 30.66 3.25 10.97
C PHE A 327 29.88 2.67 9.79
N LEU A 328 28.58 2.91 9.73
CA LEU A 328 27.70 2.41 8.67
C LEU A 328 27.17 3.55 7.81
N VAL A 329 27.28 3.40 6.49
CA VAL A 329 26.87 4.43 5.53
C VAL A 329 25.89 3.85 4.53
N PHE A 330 24.68 4.41 4.49
CA PHE A 330 23.60 4.03 3.58
C PHE A 330 23.40 5.09 2.51
N PHE A 331 23.43 4.68 1.23
CA PHE A 331 23.32 5.63 0.11
C PHE A 331 22.61 5.06 -1.13
N ASP A 332 22.08 5.96 -1.95
CA ASP A 332 21.49 5.63 -3.24
C ASP A 332 22.36 6.21 -4.38
N LYS A 333 22.99 5.32 -5.16
CA LYS A 333 23.84 5.72 -6.29
C LYS A 333 23.09 6.56 -7.31
N ASN A 334 21.81 6.28 -7.58
CA ASN A 334 21.01 6.99 -8.57
C ASN A 334 20.62 8.41 -8.13
N GLN A 335 20.83 8.76 -6.85
CA GLN A 335 20.61 10.08 -6.29
C GLN A 335 21.91 10.89 -6.09
N VAL A 336 23.08 10.29 -6.32
CA VAL A 336 24.36 10.98 -6.24
C VAL A 336 24.45 12.02 -7.37
N VAL A 337 24.53 13.29 -7.01
CA VAL A 337 24.37 14.41 -7.95
C VAL A 337 25.68 14.83 -8.61
N GLN A 338 26.85 14.47 -8.08
CA GLN A 338 28.06 15.27 -8.35
C GLN A 338 29.26 14.54 -8.98
N THR A 339 29.32 13.20 -9.05
CA THR A 339 30.52 12.55 -9.58
C THR A 339 30.22 11.31 -10.43
N GLU A 340 30.88 11.23 -11.60
CA GLU A 340 30.98 9.99 -12.39
C GLU A 340 31.78 8.92 -11.67
N ASN A 341 32.54 9.28 -10.65
CA ASN A 341 33.39 8.40 -9.86
C ASN A 341 32.72 7.98 -8.57
N VAL A 342 32.98 6.77 -8.14
CA VAL A 342 32.59 6.26 -6.83
C VAL A 342 33.31 7.09 -5.76
N PRO A 343 32.62 7.65 -4.75
CA PRO A 343 33.26 8.40 -3.68
C PRO A 343 34.35 7.59 -2.98
N GLU A 344 35.45 8.23 -2.60
CA GLU A 344 36.61 7.57 -1.96
C GLU A 344 36.23 6.83 -0.68
N TRP A 345 35.28 7.35 0.08
CA TRP A 345 34.79 6.68 1.30
C TRP A 345 34.04 5.37 1.00
N VAL A 346 33.46 5.21 -0.20
CA VAL A 346 32.91 3.92 -0.65
C VAL A 346 34.05 2.98 -1.04
N GLU A 347 35.07 3.48 -1.73
CA GLU A 347 36.20 2.66 -2.16
C GLU A 347 37.03 2.09 -1.00
N LYS A 348 37.15 2.87 0.06
CA LYS A 348 37.89 2.50 1.28
C LYS A 348 37.05 1.68 2.28
N SER A 349 35.81 1.36 1.97
CA SER A 349 34.96 0.55 2.83
C SER A 349 35.44 -0.90 2.89
N GLU A 350 35.51 -1.48 4.09
CA GLU A 350 35.87 -2.89 4.31
C GLU A 350 34.78 -3.83 3.77
N CYS A 351 33.53 -3.40 3.88
CA CYS A 351 32.38 -4.15 3.41
C CYS A 351 31.50 -3.28 2.52
N ARG A 352 31.19 -3.79 1.31
CA ARG A 352 30.25 -3.14 0.37
C ARG A 352 29.07 -4.07 0.11
N LEU A 353 27.91 -3.66 0.54
CA LEU A 353 26.67 -4.40 0.33
C LEU A 353 25.79 -3.72 -0.70
N LEU A 354 25.21 -4.52 -1.58
CA LEU A 354 24.21 -4.07 -2.55
C LEU A 354 22.84 -4.67 -2.20
N LEU A 355 21.88 -3.83 -1.89
CA LEU A 355 20.50 -4.25 -1.68
C LEU A 355 19.80 -4.44 -3.03
N THR A 356 19.35 -5.68 -3.29
CA THR A 356 18.76 -6.09 -4.58
C THR A 356 17.25 -6.34 -4.53
N LYS A 357 16.61 -6.19 -3.36
CA LYS A 357 15.17 -6.35 -3.20
C LYS A 357 14.52 -4.99 -2.99
N ASN A 358 13.49 -4.67 -3.76
CA ASN A 358 12.68 -3.48 -3.49
C ASN A 358 11.52 -3.86 -2.56
N CYS A 359 11.59 -3.36 -1.33
CA CYS A 359 10.62 -3.63 -0.27
C CYS A 359 9.58 -2.52 -0.10
N ARG A 360 9.54 -1.55 -1.01
CA ARG A 360 8.68 -0.37 -0.92
C ARG A 360 7.79 -0.19 -2.13
N ASN A 361 8.37 -0.19 -3.32
CA ASN A 361 7.66 0.17 -4.54
C ASN A 361 7.23 -1.08 -5.30
N THR A 362 6.06 -1.02 -5.93
CA THR A 362 5.71 -2.00 -6.95
C THR A 362 6.56 -1.82 -8.21
N TYR A 363 6.60 -2.83 -9.07
CA TYR A 363 7.36 -2.80 -10.32
C TYR A 363 6.96 -1.61 -11.20
N GLU A 364 5.67 -1.32 -11.31
CA GLU A 364 5.14 -0.25 -12.16
C GLU A 364 5.56 1.14 -11.67
N ILE A 365 5.56 1.35 -10.35
CA ILE A 365 6.04 2.59 -9.74
C ILE A 365 7.54 2.76 -9.98
N ALA A 366 8.32 1.70 -9.74
CA ALA A 366 9.75 1.70 -9.96
C ALA A 366 10.08 1.96 -11.44
N LEU A 367 9.37 1.29 -12.36
CA LEU A 367 9.54 1.47 -13.80
C LEU A 367 9.33 2.95 -14.21
N THR A 368 8.26 3.59 -13.71
CA THR A 368 8.03 5.02 -13.94
C THR A 368 9.18 5.86 -13.42
N ALA A 369 9.61 5.64 -12.17
CA ALA A 369 10.67 6.41 -11.56
C ALA A 369 12.00 6.31 -12.34
N TYR A 370 12.39 5.10 -12.74
CA TYR A 370 13.65 4.87 -13.49
C TYR A 370 13.62 5.46 -14.90
N ASN A 371 12.48 5.36 -15.59
CA ASN A 371 12.34 5.94 -16.93
C ASN A 371 12.45 7.47 -16.93
N VAL A 372 12.03 8.14 -15.86
CA VAL A 372 12.18 9.60 -15.73
C VAL A 372 13.64 10.01 -15.77
N ILE A 373 14.54 9.27 -15.16
CA ILE A 373 15.99 9.56 -15.10
C ILE A 373 16.81 8.84 -16.18
N ASP A 374 16.17 8.27 -17.19
CA ASP A 374 16.84 7.55 -18.29
C ASP A 374 17.75 6.38 -17.84
N VAL A 375 17.42 5.72 -16.74
CA VAL A 375 18.14 4.57 -16.21
C VAL A 375 17.32 3.31 -16.45
N GLU A 376 17.95 2.25 -16.97
CA GLU A 376 17.30 0.95 -17.08
C GLU A 376 17.07 0.32 -15.71
N LEU A 377 15.86 -0.18 -15.51
CA LEU A 377 15.53 -0.92 -14.29
C LEU A 377 16.32 -2.23 -14.27
N ASN A 378 17.17 -2.40 -13.26
CA ASN A 378 17.96 -3.62 -13.11
C ASN A 378 17.04 -4.83 -12.87
N GLN A 379 17.01 -5.77 -13.82
CA GLN A 379 16.19 -6.99 -13.77
C GLN A 379 16.50 -7.91 -12.58
N LYS A 380 17.66 -7.75 -11.93
CA LYS A 380 18.03 -8.51 -10.73
C LYS A 380 17.31 -8.01 -9.47
N ILE A 381 16.67 -6.83 -9.52
CA ILE A 381 15.92 -6.31 -8.38
C ILE A 381 14.56 -7.00 -8.32
N GLN A 382 14.34 -7.78 -7.28
CA GLN A 382 13.05 -8.42 -7.03
C GLN A 382 12.03 -7.37 -6.59
N MET A 383 10.89 -7.33 -7.26
CA MET A 383 9.80 -6.39 -7.02
C MET A 383 8.45 -7.09 -7.10
N MET A 384 7.47 -6.52 -6.45
CA MET A 384 6.07 -6.94 -6.56
C MET A 384 5.37 -6.17 -7.68
N ASN A 385 4.44 -6.83 -8.35
CA ASN A 385 3.55 -6.18 -9.30
C ASN A 385 2.50 -5.35 -8.55
N GLY A 386 2.07 -4.25 -9.13
CA GLY A 386 1.06 -3.36 -8.59
C GLY A 386 0.13 -2.77 -9.65
N GLU A 387 -0.53 -1.68 -9.31
CA GLU A 387 -1.30 -0.90 -10.27
C GLU A 387 -0.36 -0.08 -11.16
N LYS A 388 -0.70 0.02 -12.45
CA LYS A 388 0.03 0.88 -13.38
C LYS A 388 -0.05 2.33 -12.93
N THR A 389 1.06 3.06 -13.04
CA THR A 389 1.07 4.51 -12.83
C THR A 389 0.02 5.17 -13.70
N SER A 390 -0.81 6.03 -13.13
CA SER A 390 -1.81 6.79 -13.87
C SER A 390 -1.28 8.15 -14.30
N LEU A 391 -1.69 8.61 -15.49
CA LEU A 391 -1.30 9.89 -16.06
C LEU A 391 -2.54 10.66 -16.51
N ALA A 392 -2.82 11.78 -15.87
CA ALA A 392 -3.91 12.68 -16.24
C ALA A 392 -3.39 13.95 -16.91
N PHE A 393 -3.95 14.29 -18.06
CA PHE A 393 -3.74 15.58 -18.73
C PHE A 393 -4.90 16.51 -18.39
N VAL A 394 -4.58 17.68 -17.86
CA VAL A 394 -5.58 18.61 -17.35
C VAL A 394 -5.47 19.96 -18.06
N LYS A 395 -6.55 20.37 -18.74
CA LYS A 395 -6.68 21.67 -19.39
C LYS A 395 -7.75 22.48 -18.66
N GLY A 396 -7.33 23.57 -18.02
CA GLY A 396 -8.20 24.61 -17.49
C GLY A 396 -8.72 24.44 -16.07
N ASP A 397 -9.05 23.23 -15.60
CA ASP A 397 -9.53 22.98 -14.22
C ASP A 397 -8.77 21.85 -13.51
N PRO A 398 -7.57 22.13 -12.99
CA PRO A 398 -6.80 21.12 -12.26
C PRO A 398 -7.48 20.67 -10.95
N MET A 399 -8.19 21.58 -10.28
CA MET A 399 -8.83 21.25 -9.00
C MET A 399 -10.03 20.31 -9.20
N GLY A 400 -10.86 20.56 -10.22
CA GLY A 400 -11.98 19.65 -10.53
C GLY A 400 -11.50 18.24 -10.92
N LYS A 401 -10.41 18.13 -11.65
CA LYS A 401 -9.81 16.82 -11.99
C LYS A 401 -9.18 16.14 -10.77
N LEU A 402 -8.51 16.91 -9.91
CA LEU A 402 -7.96 16.38 -8.66
C LEU A 402 -9.09 15.87 -7.74
N VAL A 403 -10.24 16.55 -7.66
CA VAL A 403 -11.43 16.08 -6.95
C VAL A 403 -11.88 14.70 -7.46
N LYS A 404 -11.98 14.52 -8.78
CA LYS A 404 -12.40 13.25 -9.37
C LYS A 404 -11.40 12.13 -9.07
N LEU A 405 -10.10 12.42 -9.16
CA LEU A 405 -9.04 11.48 -8.80
C LEU A 405 -9.13 11.09 -7.31
N LEU A 406 -9.28 12.07 -6.42
CA LEU A 406 -9.40 11.81 -4.98
C LEU A 406 -10.64 10.97 -4.66
N ARG A 407 -11.80 11.26 -5.28
CA ARG A 407 -13.01 10.44 -5.11
C ARG A 407 -12.82 9.01 -5.61
N MET A 408 -12.11 8.81 -6.70
CA MET A 408 -11.77 7.48 -7.22
C MET A 408 -10.87 6.73 -6.23
N LEU A 409 -9.84 7.38 -5.69
CA LEU A 409 -8.88 6.78 -4.77
C LEU A 409 -9.49 6.46 -3.40
N THR A 410 -10.39 7.32 -2.89
CA THR A 410 -11.05 7.11 -1.60
C THR A 410 -12.36 6.32 -1.73
N GLY A 411 -12.84 6.09 -2.95
CA GLY A 411 -14.06 5.34 -3.23
C GLY A 411 -13.86 3.82 -3.28
N GLY A 412 -14.95 3.11 -3.54
CA GLY A 412 -15.04 1.65 -3.44
C GLY A 412 -14.02 0.83 -4.26
N LYS A 413 -13.40 1.40 -5.31
CA LYS A 413 -12.39 0.67 -6.08
C LYS A 413 -11.04 0.58 -5.36
N TYR A 414 -10.62 1.64 -4.65
CA TYR A 414 -9.30 1.71 -4.02
C TYR A 414 -9.36 1.84 -2.50
N GLY A 415 -10.32 2.55 -1.95
CA GLY A 415 -10.61 2.64 -0.50
C GLY A 415 -9.46 3.19 0.36
N TYR A 416 -8.65 4.10 -0.20
CA TYR A 416 -7.57 4.73 0.56
C TYR A 416 -8.12 5.79 1.51
N ASP A 417 -7.55 5.86 2.70
CA ASP A 417 -7.82 6.94 3.65
C ASP A 417 -7.11 8.24 3.21
N TYR A 418 -7.58 9.39 3.67
CA TYR A 418 -6.92 10.67 3.37
C TYR A 418 -5.47 10.70 3.84
N SER A 419 -5.16 10.04 4.96
CA SER A 419 -3.80 9.92 5.50
C SER A 419 -2.86 9.03 4.67
N ASP A 420 -3.42 8.18 3.78
CA ASP A 420 -2.66 7.36 2.85
C ASP A 420 -2.21 8.13 1.60
N ILE A 421 -2.79 9.33 1.36
CA ILE A 421 -2.61 10.12 0.15
C ILE A 421 -1.73 11.32 0.44
N VAL A 422 -0.70 11.50 -0.39
CA VAL A 422 0.15 12.69 -0.37
C VAL A 422 0.20 13.31 -1.76
N ILE A 423 0.03 14.62 -1.82
CA ILE A 423 0.22 15.41 -3.05
C ILE A 423 1.60 16.04 -2.99
N LEU A 424 2.45 15.74 -3.97
CA LEU A 424 3.80 16.28 -4.09
C LEU A 424 3.90 17.24 -5.27
N THR A 425 4.45 18.42 -5.02
CA THR A 425 4.85 19.32 -6.10
C THR A 425 6.33 19.16 -6.43
N LEU A 426 6.67 19.27 -7.71
CA LEU A 426 8.07 19.33 -8.17
C LEU A 426 8.65 20.76 -8.06
N LYS A 427 7.80 21.75 -7.81
CA LYS A 427 8.17 23.17 -7.64
C LYS A 427 8.25 23.57 -6.17
N THR A 428 8.45 24.85 -5.92
CA THR A 428 8.25 25.43 -4.59
C THR A 428 6.75 25.49 -4.26
N GLU A 429 6.40 25.53 -2.99
CA GLU A 429 5.00 25.60 -2.58
C GLU A 429 4.28 26.85 -3.11
N SER A 430 5.01 27.96 -3.24
CA SER A 430 4.48 29.23 -3.75
C SER A 430 4.22 29.22 -5.27
N GLU A 431 4.94 28.39 -6.03
CA GLU A 431 4.79 28.25 -7.48
C GLU A 431 3.85 27.14 -7.90
N SER A 432 3.41 26.32 -6.95
CA SER A 432 2.54 25.17 -7.20
C SER A 432 1.10 25.57 -7.49
N ILE A 433 0.42 24.79 -8.35
CA ILE A 433 -1.04 24.88 -8.51
C ILE A 433 -1.79 24.66 -7.18
N MET A 434 -1.13 24.07 -6.18
CA MET A 434 -1.65 23.83 -4.83
C MET A 434 -1.36 24.99 -3.88
N ASN A 435 -0.77 26.09 -4.34
CA ASN A 435 -0.50 27.24 -3.48
C ASN A 435 -1.79 27.76 -2.84
N ASN A 436 -1.75 28.01 -1.52
CA ASN A 436 -2.88 28.49 -0.72
C ASN A 436 -4.13 27.60 -0.71
N ILE A 437 -4.09 26.39 -1.26
CA ILE A 437 -5.18 25.43 -1.19
C ILE A 437 -5.18 24.76 0.18
N SER A 438 -6.24 24.99 0.97
CA SER A 438 -6.44 24.36 2.29
C SER A 438 -7.53 23.28 2.27
N LYS A 439 -8.37 23.26 1.21
CA LYS A 439 -9.43 22.25 1.03
C LYS A 439 -9.69 21.99 -0.45
N ILE A 440 -10.00 20.74 -0.79
CA ILE A 440 -10.43 20.31 -2.12
C ILE A 440 -11.78 19.60 -1.95
N SER A 441 -12.89 20.21 -2.42
CA SER A 441 -14.25 19.65 -2.29
C SER A 441 -14.58 19.19 -0.86
N GLY A 442 -14.19 19.98 0.14
CA GLY A 442 -14.41 19.67 1.56
C GLY A 442 -13.32 18.82 2.23
N ILE A 443 -12.45 18.16 1.45
CA ILE A 443 -11.34 17.38 1.96
C ILE A 443 -10.23 18.32 2.43
N PRO A 444 -9.79 18.26 3.70
CA PRO A 444 -8.72 19.11 4.20
C PRO A 444 -7.38 18.78 3.56
N ILE A 445 -6.65 19.82 3.15
CA ILE A 445 -5.26 19.74 2.66
C ILE A 445 -4.37 20.46 3.67
N THR A 446 -3.38 19.76 4.19
CA THR A 446 -2.50 20.27 5.26
C THR A 446 -1.04 20.22 4.83
N ARG A 447 -0.18 21.00 5.53
CA ARG A 447 1.28 20.98 5.37
C ARG A 447 1.96 20.11 6.43
N GLU A 448 1.19 19.57 7.34
CA GLU A 448 1.63 18.63 8.36
C GLU A 448 0.81 17.34 8.29
N LYS A 449 1.43 16.19 8.58
CA LYS A 449 0.78 14.89 8.53
C LYS A 449 -0.32 14.76 9.59
N SER A 450 -1.53 14.39 9.16
CA SER A 450 -2.71 14.18 10.00
C SER A 450 -3.51 12.98 9.49
N ASN A 451 -4.23 12.30 10.38
CA ASN A 451 -5.06 11.15 10.02
C ASN A 451 -6.35 11.54 9.25
N SER A 452 -6.77 12.79 9.32
CA SER A 452 -8.03 13.27 8.74
C SER A 452 -7.85 14.19 7.53
N SER A 453 -6.63 14.33 7.04
CA SER A 453 -6.30 15.25 5.94
C SER A 453 -5.29 14.65 4.97
N ILE A 454 -5.28 15.18 3.76
CA ILE A 454 -4.25 14.89 2.76
C ILE A 454 -3.07 15.83 2.99
N LEU A 455 -1.86 15.28 3.04
CA LEU A 455 -0.65 16.06 3.10
C LEU A 455 -0.32 16.62 1.73
N PHE A 456 -0.05 17.93 1.65
CA PHE A 456 0.60 18.56 0.50
C PHE A 456 1.97 19.11 0.91
N THR A 457 3.01 18.79 0.12
CA THR A 457 4.37 19.29 0.34
C THR A 457 5.21 19.18 -0.93
N THR A 458 6.46 19.64 -0.89
CA THR A 458 7.38 19.50 -2.03
C THR A 458 8.05 18.13 -2.02
N ALA A 459 8.41 17.60 -3.19
CA ALA A 459 9.18 16.37 -3.32
C ALA A 459 10.48 16.39 -2.48
N LYS A 460 11.16 17.54 -2.45
CA LYS A 460 12.40 17.74 -1.67
C LYS A 460 12.17 17.59 -0.15
N LYS A 461 11.10 18.18 0.38
CA LYS A 461 10.76 18.05 1.81
C LYS A 461 10.30 16.63 2.17
N PHE A 462 9.66 15.93 1.24
CA PHE A 462 9.14 14.56 1.46
C PHE A 462 10.18 13.46 1.24
N LYS A 463 11.42 13.83 0.87
CA LYS A 463 12.54 12.87 0.73
C LYS A 463 12.74 12.08 2.04
N GLY A 464 12.95 10.76 1.93
CA GLY A 464 13.10 9.85 3.09
C GLY A 464 11.77 9.33 3.66
N LEU A 465 10.65 9.98 3.36
CA LEU A 465 9.31 9.52 3.75
C LEU A 465 8.64 8.71 2.63
N GLU A 466 7.48 8.14 2.94
CA GLU A 466 6.69 7.33 2.01
C GLU A 466 5.19 7.45 2.29
N SER A 467 4.39 7.13 1.28
CA SER A 467 2.93 7.04 1.42
C SER A 467 2.39 5.99 0.44
N ARG A 468 1.25 5.40 0.78
CA ARG A 468 0.61 4.41 -0.11
C ARG A 468 0.26 5.02 -1.46
N VAL A 469 -0.23 6.22 -1.47
CA VAL A 469 -0.62 6.96 -2.68
C VAL A 469 0.17 8.26 -2.78
N ILE A 470 0.83 8.44 -3.91
CA ILE A 470 1.47 9.72 -4.27
C ILE A 470 0.80 10.27 -5.53
N ILE A 471 0.40 11.54 -5.46
CA ILE A 471 -0.06 12.32 -6.59
C ILE A 471 0.98 13.39 -6.87
N ILE A 472 1.59 13.39 -8.05
CA ILE A 472 2.60 14.37 -8.44
C ILE A 472 1.96 15.42 -9.34
N VAL A 473 2.11 16.68 -8.97
CA VAL A 473 1.62 17.85 -9.70
C VAL A 473 2.78 18.73 -10.17
N ASP A 474 2.47 19.73 -11.00
CA ASP A 474 3.43 20.73 -11.52
C ASP A 474 4.55 20.14 -12.39
N ILE A 475 4.22 19.10 -13.15
CA ILE A 475 5.14 18.49 -14.12
C ILE A 475 5.24 19.40 -15.35
N ASP A 476 6.45 19.77 -15.72
CA ASP A 476 6.76 20.62 -16.88
C ASP A 476 7.99 20.13 -17.65
N GLU A 477 8.49 20.96 -18.58
CA GLU A 477 9.65 20.66 -19.42
C GLU A 477 10.90 20.37 -18.60
N SER A 478 11.12 21.14 -17.51
CA SER A 478 12.30 20.99 -16.66
C SER A 478 12.36 19.61 -16.00
N SER A 479 11.20 19.01 -15.76
CA SER A 479 11.08 17.65 -15.19
C SER A 479 11.71 16.57 -16.10
N PHE A 480 12.02 16.88 -17.36
CA PHE A 480 12.56 15.93 -18.34
C PHE A 480 13.89 16.36 -18.99
N ASN A 481 14.34 17.60 -18.87
CA ASN A 481 15.58 18.09 -19.48
C ASN A 481 16.61 18.61 -18.49
N ASP A 482 16.23 18.90 -17.26
CA ASP A 482 17.14 19.31 -16.20
C ASP A 482 17.48 18.11 -15.31
N GLU A 483 18.76 17.76 -15.20
CA GLU A 483 19.19 16.57 -14.44
C GLU A 483 18.84 16.65 -12.96
N LYS A 484 18.82 17.84 -12.37
CA LYS A 484 18.43 18.02 -10.97
C LYS A 484 16.93 17.84 -10.79
N GLU A 485 16.11 18.35 -11.71
CA GLU A 485 14.66 18.22 -11.66
C GLU A 485 14.20 16.80 -12.07
N LYS A 486 14.88 16.11 -13.01
CA LYS A 486 14.68 14.67 -13.26
C LYS A 486 14.88 13.86 -11.99
N ARG A 487 15.95 14.12 -11.23
CA ARG A 487 16.21 13.44 -9.95
C ARG A 487 15.17 13.79 -8.89
N ASN A 488 14.72 15.03 -8.82
CA ASN A 488 13.62 15.44 -7.96
C ASN A 488 12.33 14.67 -8.29
N PHE A 489 12.05 14.50 -9.59
CA PHE A 489 10.91 13.74 -10.08
C PHE A 489 11.06 12.22 -9.75
N TYR A 490 12.25 11.65 -9.98
CA TYR A 490 12.57 10.28 -9.55
C TYR A 490 12.31 10.07 -8.04
N VAL A 491 12.81 11.00 -7.21
CA VAL A 491 12.57 10.96 -5.77
C VAL A 491 11.09 10.99 -5.47
N ALA A 492 10.31 11.89 -6.10
CA ALA A 492 8.87 11.98 -5.89
C ALA A 492 8.15 10.69 -6.25
N CYS A 493 8.43 10.11 -7.43
CA CYS A 493 7.85 8.84 -7.86
C CYS A 493 8.14 7.70 -6.86
N SER A 494 9.39 7.61 -6.40
CA SER A 494 9.85 6.55 -5.51
C SER A 494 9.27 6.64 -4.08
N ARG A 495 8.48 7.67 -3.77
CA ARG A 495 7.79 7.80 -2.47
C ARG A 495 6.47 7.03 -2.39
N ALA A 496 5.91 6.63 -3.54
CA ALA A 496 4.70 5.81 -3.60
C ALA A 496 5.01 4.35 -3.25
N THR A 497 4.15 3.73 -2.43
CA THR A 497 4.28 2.30 -2.15
C THR A 497 3.27 1.45 -2.92
N GLN A 498 2.05 1.94 -3.17
CA GLN A 498 0.98 1.17 -3.79
C GLN A 498 0.39 1.81 -5.04
N TYR A 499 0.27 3.13 -5.08
CA TYR A 499 -0.33 3.84 -6.22
C TYR A 499 0.40 5.15 -6.52
N LEU A 500 0.69 5.37 -7.79
CA LEU A 500 1.31 6.60 -8.29
C LEU A 500 0.42 7.24 -9.35
N SER A 501 0.16 8.54 -9.20
CA SER A 501 -0.56 9.35 -10.19
C SER A 501 0.23 10.57 -10.59
N LEU A 502 0.31 10.81 -11.89
CA LEU A 502 0.96 11.96 -12.49
C LEU A 502 -0.10 12.89 -13.05
N ILE A 503 -0.04 14.17 -12.72
CA ILE A 503 -0.92 15.20 -13.27
C ILE A 503 -0.08 16.20 -14.06
N VAL A 504 -0.29 16.23 -15.37
CA VAL A 504 0.29 17.20 -16.29
C VAL A 504 -0.76 18.25 -16.60
N GLU A 505 -0.57 19.44 -16.03
CA GLU A 505 -1.44 20.59 -16.28
C GLU A 505 -0.91 21.42 -17.44
N GLY A 506 -1.76 21.80 -18.34
CA GLY A 506 -1.47 22.71 -19.44
C GLY A 506 -2.39 22.55 -20.63
N ASP A 507 -2.30 23.50 -21.52
CA ASP A 507 -2.92 23.45 -22.84
C ASP A 507 -2.12 22.56 -23.80
N ASP A 508 -2.63 22.41 -25.03
CA ASP A 508 -2.00 21.56 -26.02
C ASP A 508 -0.59 22.05 -26.42
N GLN A 509 -0.30 23.37 -26.27
CA GLN A 509 1.00 23.94 -26.56
C GLN A 509 2.02 23.53 -25.47
N LYS A 510 1.67 23.61 -24.20
CA LYS A 510 2.51 23.17 -23.08
C LYS A 510 2.76 21.65 -23.11
N ILE A 511 1.73 20.86 -23.40
CA ILE A 511 1.88 19.40 -23.58
C ILE A 511 2.81 19.09 -24.74
N LYS A 512 2.74 19.86 -25.83
CA LYS A 512 3.64 19.73 -26.98
C LYS A 512 5.08 20.07 -26.60
N SER A 513 5.31 21.17 -25.87
CA SER A 513 6.69 21.58 -25.48
C SER A 513 7.34 20.52 -24.56
N ILE A 514 6.60 19.94 -23.61
CA ILE A 514 7.09 18.80 -22.81
C ILE A 514 7.47 17.61 -23.72
N ALA A 515 6.60 17.26 -24.67
CA ALA A 515 6.85 16.15 -25.59
C ALA A 515 8.04 16.41 -26.54
N ASP A 516 8.29 17.65 -26.93
CA ASP A 516 9.42 18.03 -27.77
C ASP A 516 10.75 17.89 -27.01
N VAL A 517 10.77 18.24 -25.73
CA VAL A 517 11.90 18.02 -24.82
C VAL A 517 12.22 16.53 -24.61
N ILE A 518 11.22 15.69 -24.44
CA ILE A 518 11.40 14.25 -24.30
C ILE A 518 12.00 13.63 -25.57
N GLY A 519 11.69 14.18 -26.76
CA GLY A 519 12.19 13.66 -28.03
C GLY A 519 11.63 12.27 -28.41
N GLY A 520 12.49 11.49 -29.09
CA GLY A 520 12.15 10.10 -29.43
C GLY A 520 11.20 9.92 -30.62
N PRO A 521 10.56 8.76 -30.79
CA PRO A 521 9.72 8.42 -31.94
C PRO A 521 8.56 9.39 -32.18
N ASN A 522 8.07 9.45 -33.41
CA ASN A 522 7.02 10.40 -33.81
C ASN A 522 5.61 9.98 -33.35
N PHE A 523 5.40 10.02 -32.03
CA PHE A 523 4.10 9.83 -31.40
C PHE A 523 3.39 11.16 -31.13
N ALA A 524 2.06 11.10 -30.95
CA ALA A 524 1.31 12.26 -30.45
C ALA A 524 1.88 12.73 -29.10
N PRO A 525 1.86 14.05 -28.78
CA PRO A 525 2.51 14.61 -27.60
C PRO A 525 2.16 13.90 -26.29
N LYS A 526 0.87 13.63 -26.03
CA LYS A 526 0.41 12.86 -24.85
C LYS A 526 0.96 11.44 -24.81
N GLY A 527 1.08 10.80 -25.97
CA GLY A 527 1.65 9.46 -26.12
C GLY A 527 3.14 9.40 -25.79
N LYS A 528 3.91 10.44 -26.18
CA LYS A 528 5.33 10.53 -25.82
C LYS A 528 5.55 10.62 -24.31
N ILE A 529 4.75 11.45 -23.62
CA ILE A 529 4.84 11.59 -22.16
C ILE A 529 4.43 10.27 -21.48
N ALA A 530 3.33 9.65 -21.94
CA ALA A 530 2.87 8.36 -21.39
C ALA A 530 3.92 7.26 -21.59
N MET A 531 4.57 7.21 -22.76
CA MET A 531 5.63 6.24 -23.04
C MET A 531 6.88 6.51 -22.21
N LYS A 532 7.31 7.77 -22.08
CA LYS A 532 8.46 8.15 -21.25
C LYS A 532 8.27 7.77 -19.78
N THR A 533 7.08 8.00 -19.25
CA THR A 533 6.75 7.69 -17.85
C THR A 533 6.24 6.25 -17.65
N GLN A 534 6.02 5.47 -18.72
CA GLN A 534 5.36 4.17 -18.70
C GLN A 534 4.01 4.19 -17.96
N ALA A 535 3.36 5.35 -17.98
CA ALA A 535 2.10 5.59 -17.29
C ALA A 535 0.90 5.42 -18.24
N THR A 536 -0.20 4.91 -17.70
CA THR A 536 -1.45 4.72 -18.44
C THR A 536 -2.29 6.00 -18.39
N PRO A 537 -2.71 6.55 -19.54
CA PRO A 537 -3.59 7.70 -19.57
C PRO A 537 -4.89 7.45 -18.80
N LEU A 538 -5.18 8.29 -17.83
CA LEU A 538 -6.39 8.26 -17.01
C LEU A 538 -7.38 9.32 -17.52
N ARG A 539 -8.58 8.88 -17.90
CA ARG A 539 -9.68 9.79 -18.24
C ARG A 539 -10.43 10.14 -16.96
N LEU A 540 -10.46 11.42 -16.61
CA LEU A 540 -11.19 11.97 -15.47
C LEU A 540 -12.35 12.84 -15.99
N ASP A 541 -13.20 12.26 -16.83
CA ASP A 541 -14.34 12.96 -17.45
C ASP A 541 -15.46 13.25 -16.47
#